data_2d77da33fd1ddd15dc2947802c7982ab
#
_entry.id   2d77da33fd1ddd15dc2947802c7982ab
#
_cell.length_a   1.000
_cell.length_b   1.000
_cell.length_c   1.000
_cell.angle_alpha   90.00
_cell.angle_beta   90.00
_cell.angle_gamma   90.00
#
_symmetry.space_group_name_H-M   'P 1'
#
loop_
_entity.id
_entity.type
_entity.pdbx_description
1 polymer ?
#
loop_
_entity_poly.entity_id
_entity_poly.type
_entity_poly.pdbx_seq_one_letter_code
_entity_poly.pdbx_strand_id
1 'polypeptide(L)'
;TNLEEIDTFNFETTVNEGWGITWDRCNDELIVTDGSQNLHFWDPKTMKETRRVSVTRIDGSKALEMNEIEFWRGRVLANIWYEDVILVINPETGVVEKEYDFSQLWPKFERRKARADVLNGISISEDPNTLYFTGKLWDRMYSIQLLPDL
;
A
#
# COMPACT_ATOMS: atom_id res chain seq x y z
N THR A 1 -16.61 23.55 8.96
CA THR A 1 -15.81 22.51 9.63
C THR A 1 -14.46 23.09 9.91
N ASN A 2 -14.09 23.18 11.18
CA ASN A 2 -12.77 23.69 11.57
C ASN A 2 -11.84 22.47 11.66
N LEU A 3 -10.65 22.59 11.05
CA LEU A 3 -9.55 21.69 11.27
C LEU A 3 -8.67 22.30 12.35
N GLU A 4 -8.27 21.50 13.32
CA GLU A 4 -7.34 21.86 14.37
C GLU A 4 -6.16 20.89 14.28
N GLU A 5 -4.95 21.43 14.11
CA GLU A 5 -3.74 20.63 14.22
C GLU A 5 -3.56 20.24 15.70
N ILE A 6 -3.52 18.95 15.97
CA ILE A 6 -3.33 18.42 17.33
C ILE A 6 -1.85 18.33 17.63
N ASP A 7 -1.06 17.85 16.67
CA ASP A 7 0.38 17.69 16.81
C ASP A 7 1.07 17.56 15.44
N THR A 8 2.38 17.80 15.42
CA THR A 8 3.22 17.69 14.23
C THR A 8 4.48 16.89 14.57
N PHE A 9 4.78 15.88 13.76
CA PHE A 9 5.93 15.00 13.97
C PHE A 9 6.87 15.06 12.77
N ASN A 10 8.16 15.26 13.04
CA ASN A 10 9.20 15.01 12.06
C ASN A 10 9.61 13.55 12.13
N PHE A 11 9.80 12.93 10.99
CA PHE A 11 10.19 11.54 10.89
C PHE A 11 11.35 11.33 9.93
N GLU A 12 12.07 10.22 10.12
CA GLU A 12 13.13 9.79 9.23
C GLU A 12 12.76 8.43 8.64
N THR A 13 12.83 8.30 7.33
CA THR A 13 12.67 7.05 6.59
C THR A 13 13.94 6.76 5.78
N THR A 14 13.95 5.69 4.99
CA THR A 14 15.14 5.33 4.19
C THR A 14 15.53 6.44 3.21
N VAL A 15 14.55 7.10 2.60
CA VAL A 15 14.77 8.20 1.64
C VAL A 15 14.27 9.55 2.13
N ASN A 16 13.83 9.64 3.40
CA ASN A 16 13.28 10.84 4.03
C ASN A 16 12.01 11.38 3.35
N GLU A 17 11.18 10.46 2.86
CA GLU A 17 9.87 10.76 2.28
C GLU A 17 8.80 9.89 2.94
N GLY A 18 7.55 10.31 2.86
CA GLY A 18 6.39 9.52 3.26
C GLY A 18 5.44 9.38 2.07
N TRP A 19 5.17 8.15 1.63
CA TRP A 19 4.36 7.88 0.46
C TRP A 19 3.01 7.25 0.78
N GLY A 20 2.97 6.25 1.66
CA GLY A 20 1.76 5.60 2.10
C GLY A 20 1.80 5.33 3.60
N ILE A 21 0.62 5.24 4.21
CA ILE A 21 0.47 4.94 5.64
C ILE A 21 -0.79 4.11 5.86
N THR A 22 -0.66 3.07 6.68
CA THR A 22 -1.79 2.28 7.17
C THR A 22 -1.60 1.92 8.64
N TRP A 23 -2.65 1.41 9.27
CA TRP A 23 -2.63 1.04 10.68
C TRP A 23 -2.87 -0.46 10.87
N ASP A 24 -1.87 -1.16 11.41
CA ASP A 24 -2.05 -2.50 11.95
C ASP A 24 -2.73 -2.43 13.31
N ARG A 25 -4.03 -2.64 13.33
CA ARG A 25 -4.85 -2.61 14.56
C ARG A 25 -4.58 -3.77 15.49
N CYS A 26 -3.97 -4.86 15.02
CA CYS A 26 -3.70 -6.04 15.83
C CYS A 26 -2.48 -5.84 16.72
N ASN A 27 -1.47 -5.16 16.19
CA ASN A 27 -0.21 -4.88 16.88
C ASN A 27 -0.12 -3.43 17.38
N ASP A 28 -1.12 -2.58 17.07
CA ASP A 28 -1.13 -1.14 17.36
C ASP A 28 0.11 -0.43 16.79
N GLU A 29 0.42 -0.68 15.52
CA GLU A 29 1.55 -0.10 14.80
C GLU A 29 1.07 0.68 13.56
N LEU A 30 1.69 1.83 13.29
CA LEU A 30 1.59 2.47 11.98
C LEU A 30 2.62 1.86 11.04
N ILE A 31 2.22 1.57 9.81
CA ILE A 31 3.11 1.06 8.76
C ILE A 31 3.22 2.14 7.69
N VAL A 32 4.45 2.49 7.31
CA VAL A 32 4.75 3.59 6.38
C VAL A 32 5.66 3.10 5.26
N THR A 33 5.40 3.57 4.04
CA THR A 33 6.26 3.42 2.87
C THR A 33 6.90 4.76 2.51
N ASP A 34 8.03 4.70 1.81
CA ASP A 34 8.80 5.87 1.36
C ASP A 34 9.34 5.70 -0.07
N GLY A 35 8.84 4.73 -0.84
CA GLY A 35 9.32 4.39 -2.18
C GLY A 35 10.54 3.46 -2.18
N SER A 36 11.19 3.24 -1.05
CA SER A 36 12.23 2.21 -0.92
C SER A 36 11.62 0.81 -0.83
N GLN A 37 12.47 -0.21 -0.65
CA GLN A 37 12.03 -1.57 -0.39
C GLN A 37 11.59 -1.81 1.06
N ASN A 38 11.54 -0.81 1.92
CA ASN A 38 11.30 -0.98 3.33
C ASN A 38 9.85 -0.62 3.72
N LEU A 39 9.28 -1.43 4.61
CA LEU A 39 8.15 -1.07 5.46
C LEU A 39 8.73 -0.55 6.78
N HIS A 40 8.34 0.66 7.17
CA HIS A 40 8.70 1.31 8.41
C HIS A 40 7.55 1.15 9.40
N PHE A 41 7.81 0.64 10.59
CA PHE A 41 6.81 0.44 11.65
C PHE A 41 7.04 1.43 12.77
N TRP A 42 5.99 2.13 13.16
CA TRP A 42 6.07 3.18 14.17
C TRP A 42 5.06 2.98 15.27
N ASP A 43 5.47 3.29 16.49
CA ASP A 43 4.58 3.39 17.64
C ASP A 43 3.68 4.63 17.46
N PRO A 44 2.34 4.47 17.43
CA PRO A 44 1.41 5.57 17.15
C PRO A 44 1.34 6.62 18.28
N LYS A 45 1.87 6.32 19.49
CA LYS A 45 1.86 7.25 20.62
C LYS A 45 3.10 8.12 20.65
N THR A 46 4.24 7.54 20.29
CA THR A 46 5.52 8.24 20.33
C THR A 46 5.98 8.72 18.96
N MET A 47 5.35 8.23 17.91
CA MET A 47 5.70 8.47 16.50
C MET A 47 7.17 8.15 16.19
N LYS A 48 7.70 7.13 16.87
CA LYS A 48 9.06 6.64 16.67
C LYS A 48 9.06 5.31 15.94
N GLU A 49 10.01 5.14 15.04
CA GLU A 49 10.22 3.85 14.38
C GLU A 49 10.63 2.80 15.42
N THR A 50 9.90 1.69 15.44
CA THR A 50 10.14 0.55 16.34
C THR A 50 10.91 -0.56 15.63
N ARG A 51 10.61 -0.75 14.33
CA ARG A 51 11.26 -1.76 13.48
C ARG A 51 11.16 -1.39 12.01
N ARG A 52 11.94 -2.05 11.19
CA ARG A 52 11.96 -1.90 9.74
C ARG A 52 12.09 -3.27 9.10
N VAL A 53 11.33 -3.52 8.04
CA VAL A 53 11.32 -4.80 7.34
C VAL A 53 11.56 -4.56 5.85
N SER A 54 12.58 -5.21 5.29
CA SER A 54 12.88 -5.14 3.86
C SER A 54 11.99 -6.11 3.09
N VAL A 55 11.33 -5.63 2.03
CA VAL A 55 10.39 -6.41 1.24
C VAL A 55 11.07 -7.04 0.04
N THR A 56 10.87 -8.36 -0.11
CA THR A 56 11.40 -9.17 -1.20
C THR A 56 10.25 -9.77 -2.00
N ARG A 57 10.27 -9.57 -3.31
CA ARG A 57 9.28 -10.10 -4.26
C ARG A 57 9.43 -11.62 -4.43
N ILE A 58 8.45 -12.24 -5.06
CA ILE A 58 8.41 -13.71 -5.31
C ILE A 58 9.63 -14.17 -6.12
N ASP A 59 10.13 -13.34 -7.03
CA ASP A 59 11.32 -13.65 -7.85
C ASP A 59 12.66 -13.41 -7.12
N GLY A 60 12.62 -12.99 -5.86
CA GLY A 60 13.79 -12.67 -5.04
C GLY A 60 14.31 -11.24 -5.21
N SER A 61 13.73 -10.43 -6.07
CA SER A 61 14.10 -9.04 -6.22
C SER A 61 13.55 -8.17 -5.08
N LYS A 62 14.09 -6.95 -4.93
CA LYS A 62 13.59 -5.98 -3.97
C LYS A 62 12.30 -5.33 -4.48
N ALA A 63 11.32 -5.14 -3.61
CA ALA A 63 10.13 -4.39 -3.92
C ALA A 63 10.40 -2.89 -3.80
N LEU A 64 10.89 -2.26 -4.86
CA LEU A 64 11.10 -0.82 -4.93
C LEU A 64 9.81 -0.10 -5.34
N GLU A 65 9.77 1.21 -5.12
CA GLU A 65 8.65 2.08 -5.50
C GLU A 65 7.32 1.69 -4.82
N MET A 66 7.39 1.07 -3.62
CA MET A 66 6.19 0.85 -2.82
C MET A 66 5.57 2.19 -2.44
N ASN A 67 4.29 2.37 -2.79
CA ASN A 67 3.59 3.64 -2.62
C ASN A 67 2.45 3.49 -1.62
N GLU A 68 1.22 3.54 -2.06
CA GLU A 68 0.05 3.41 -1.22
C GLU A 68 -0.09 1.99 -0.69
N ILE A 69 -0.47 1.86 0.58
CA ILE A 69 -0.57 0.60 1.30
C ILE A 69 -1.83 0.52 2.13
N GLU A 70 -2.34 -0.70 2.32
CA GLU A 70 -3.47 -0.98 3.20
C GLU A 70 -3.24 -2.26 4.00
N PHE A 71 -3.52 -2.22 5.32
CA PHE A 71 -3.41 -3.40 6.18
C PHE A 71 -4.69 -4.25 6.11
N TRP A 72 -4.56 -5.44 5.56
CA TRP A 72 -5.68 -6.33 5.29
C TRP A 72 -5.39 -7.76 5.75
N ARG A 73 -6.21 -8.28 6.69
CA ARG A 73 -6.14 -9.68 7.16
C ARG A 73 -4.74 -10.13 7.61
N GLY A 74 -4.02 -9.28 8.33
CA GLY A 74 -2.67 -9.57 8.80
C GLY A 74 -1.60 -9.50 7.70
N ARG A 75 -1.91 -8.88 6.57
CA ARG A 75 -0.99 -8.63 5.45
C ARG A 75 -1.00 -7.16 5.08
N VAL A 76 0.05 -6.71 4.46
CA VAL A 76 0.11 -5.38 3.83
C VAL A 76 -0.12 -5.56 2.34
N LEU A 77 -1.16 -4.91 1.83
CA LEU A 77 -1.34 -4.72 0.39
C LEU A 77 -0.57 -3.47 -0.03
N ALA A 78 0.19 -3.54 -1.11
CA ALA A 78 0.98 -2.41 -1.58
C ALA A 78 0.89 -2.22 -3.08
N ASN A 79 0.69 -0.95 -3.50
CA ASN A 79 0.91 -0.54 -4.88
C ASN A 79 2.41 -0.39 -5.16
N ILE A 80 2.84 -0.77 -6.35
CA ILE A 80 4.15 -0.42 -6.89
C ILE A 80 3.96 0.70 -7.93
N TRP A 81 4.64 1.82 -7.73
CA TRP A 81 4.51 2.96 -8.63
C TRP A 81 4.97 2.59 -10.05
N TYR A 82 4.18 2.98 -11.05
CA TYR A 82 4.30 2.63 -12.46
C TYR A 82 4.01 1.16 -12.84
N GLU A 83 3.74 0.28 -11.88
CA GLU A 83 3.28 -1.09 -12.16
C GLU A 83 1.77 -1.20 -11.95
N ASP A 84 1.13 -2.12 -12.66
CA ASP A 84 -0.27 -2.47 -12.46
C ASP A 84 -0.36 -3.74 -11.60
N VAL A 85 0.35 -3.73 -10.46
CA VAL A 85 0.51 -4.86 -9.55
C VAL A 85 0.18 -4.44 -8.14
N ILE A 86 -0.48 -5.33 -7.41
CA ILE A 86 -0.67 -5.23 -5.97
C ILE A 86 0.09 -6.39 -5.31
N LEU A 87 1.02 -6.05 -4.43
CA LEU A 87 1.73 -7.02 -3.61
C LEU A 87 0.93 -7.37 -2.37
N VAL A 88 0.97 -8.63 -1.96
CA VAL A 88 0.50 -9.13 -0.66
C VAL A 88 1.71 -9.50 0.17
N ILE A 89 2.01 -8.72 1.17
CA ILE A 89 3.26 -8.77 1.92
C ILE A 89 3.01 -9.28 3.34
N ASN A 90 3.83 -10.22 3.78
CA ASN A 90 3.87 -10.58 5.19
C ASN A 90 4.64 -9.49 5.98
N PRO A 91 3.99 -8.77 6.91
CA PRO A 91 4.60 -7.63 7.59
C PRO A 91 5.73 -8.02 8.57
N GLU A 92 5.79 -9.29 8.99
CA GLU A 92 6.83 -9.77 9.90
C GLU A 92 8.12 -10.16 9.17
N THR A 93 7.98 -10.72 7.97
CA THR A 93 9.12 -11.27 7.23
C THR A 93 9.54 -10.42 6.04
N GLY A 94 8.66 -9.54 5.55
CA GLY A 94 8.85 -8.79 4.32
C GLY A 94 8.73 -9.64 3.04
N VAL A 95 8.33 -10.91 3.16
CA VAL A 95 8.16 -11.78 2.00
C VAL A 95 6.86 -11.44 1.30
N VAL A 96 6.91 -11.23 0.00
CA VAL A 96 5.72 -11.13 -0.86
C VAL A 96 5.17 -12.53 -1.06
N GLU A 97 3.99 -12.79 -0.54
CA GLU A 97 3.33 -14.10 -0.63
C GLU A 97 2.52 -14.25 -1.92
N LYS A 98 2.05 -13.11 -2.47
CA LYS A 98 1.25 -13.07 -3.71
C LYS A 98 1.42 -11.74 -4.42
N GLU A 99 1.36 -11.78 -5.75
CA GLU A 99 1.30 -10.60 -6.61
C GLU A 99 0.06 -10.69 -7.49
N TYR A 100 -0.81 -9.69 -7.41
CA TYR A 100 -1.99 -9.62 -8.26
C TYR A 100 -1.73 -8.69 -9.45
N ASP A 101 -1.89 -9.20 -10.66
CA ASP A 101 -1.82 -8.43 -11.90
C ASP A 101 -3.16 -7.74 -12.19
N PHE A 102 -3.16 -6.42 -12.12
CA PHE A 102 -4.31 -5.56 -12.40
C PHE A 102 -4.22 -4.89 -13.79
N SER A 103 -3.30 -5.31 -14.65
CA SER A 103 -3.07 -4.68 -15.97
C SER A 103 -4.30 -4.66 -16.87
N GLN A 104 -5.22 -5.62 -16.67
CA GLN A 104 -6.46 -5.73 -17.43
C GLN A 104 -7.64 -4.97 -16.78
N LEU A 105 -7.49 -4.46 -15.56
CA LEU A 105 -8.56 -3.71 -14.89
C LEU A 105 -8.90 -2.43 -15.64
N TRP A 106 -7.89 -1.66 -16.00
CA TRP A 106 -7.96 -0.54 -16.93
C TRP A 106 -6.64 -0.42 -17.68
N PRO A 107 -6.57 -0.97 -18.92
CA PRO A 107 -5.32 -1.07 -19.68
C PRO A 107 -4.63 0.28 -19.89
N LYS A 108 -3.31 0.32 -19.82
CA LYS A 108 -2.50 1.55 -19.92
C LYS A 108 -2.84 2.41 -21.15
N PHE A 109 -3.13 1.78 -22.30
CA PHE A 109 -3.45 2.54 -23.51
C PHE A 109 -4.80 3.27 -23.42
N GLU A 110 -5.78 2.71 -22.71
CA GLU A 110 -7.08 3.35 -22.47
C GLU A 110 -6.94 4.48 -21.45
N ARG A 111 -6.18 4.25 -20.36
CA ARG A 111 -5.86 5.28 -19.36
C ARG A 111 -5.20 6.49 -19.99
N ARG A 112 -4.23 6.30 -20.90
CA ARG A 112 -3.60 7.41 -21.63
C ARG A 112 -4.60 8.24 -22.44
N LYS A 113 -5.58 7.60 -23.11
CA LYS A 113 -6.65 8.31 -23.83
C LYS A 113 -7.54 9.11 -22.90
N ALA A 114 -7.82 8.59 -21.71
CA ALA A 114 -8.61 9.23 -20.67
C ALA A 114 -7.80 10.27 -19.85
N ARG A 115 -6.51 10.42 -20.09
CA ARG A 115 -5.56 11.22 -19.27
C ARG A 115 -5.50 10.77 -17.80
N ALA A 116 -5.79 9.51 -17.54
CA ALA A 116 -5.64 8.85 -16.28
C ALA A 116 -4.20 8.33 -16.11
N ASP A 117 -3.72 8.30 -14.89
CA ASP A 117 -2.35 7.94 -14.53
C ASP A 117 -2.30 6.53 -13.90
N VAL A 118 -1.39 6.26 -13.01
CA VAL A 118 -1.10 4.94 -12.45
C VAL A 118 -2.18 4.43 -11.49
N LEU A 119 -2.27 3.11 -11.37
CA LEU A 119 -2.98 2.44 -10.28
C LEU A 119 -2.38 2.88 -8.94
N ASN A 120 -3.20 3.47 -8.06
CA ASN A 120 -2.75 3.90 -6.74
C ASN A 120 -3.95 4.27 -5.87
N GLY A 121 -4.24 3.45 -4.91
CA GLY A 121 -5.34 3.60 -3.97
C GLY A 121 -6.02 2.27 -3.71
N ILE A 122 -5.98 1.84 -2.46
CA ILE A 122 -6.58 0.62 -1.94
C ILE A 122 -7.46 0.99 -0.76
N SER A 123 -8.62 0.39 -0.64
CA SER A 123 -9.44 0.51 0.55
C SER A 123 -10.20 -0.79 0.82
N ILE A 124 -10.42 -1.09 2.09
CA ILE A 124 -11.17 -2.26 2.52
C ILE A 124 -12.65 -1.89 2.64
N SER A 125 -13.52 -2.75 2.12
CA SER A 125 -14.96 -2.67 2.30
C SER A 125 -15.37 -3.18 3.70
N GLU A 126 -16.62 -2.95 4.08
CA GLU A 126 -17.24 -3.61 5.25
C GLU A 126 -17.20 -5.15 5.13
N ASP A 127 -17.38 -5.68 3.91
CA ASP A 127 -17.07 -7.08 3.62
C ASP A 127 -15.56 -7.24 3.42
N PRO A 128 -14.85 -7.93 4.33
CA PRO A 128 -13.40 -8.05 4.26
C PRO A 128 -12.87 -8.85 3.07
N ASN A 129 -13.74 -9.46 2.25
CA ASN A 129 -13.37 -10.10 0.98
C ASN A 129 -13.41 -9.11 -0.19
N THR A 130 -14.01 -7.95 0.00
CA THR A 130 -14.18 -6.93 -1.03
C THR A 130 -13.23 -5.77 -0.79
N LEU A 131 -12.46 -5.45 -1.80
CA LEU A 131 -11.52 -4.33 -1.83
C LEU A 131 -11.92 -3.33 -2.91
N TYR A 132 -11.64 -2.06 -2.68
CA TYR A 132 -11.79 -1.00 -3.67
C TYR A 132 -10.43 -0.56 -4.17
N PHE A 133 -10.33 -0.39 -5.48
CA PHE A 133 -9.12 0.08 -6.14
C PHE A 133 -9.43 1.27 -7.03
N THR A 134 -8.52 2.22 -7.06
CA THR A 134 -8.55 3.38 -7.94
C THR A 134 -7.14 3.74 -8.41
N GLY A 135 -6.97 4.90 -9.02
CA GLY A 135 -5.67 5.39 -9.44
C GLY A 135 -5.62 6.91 -9.54
N LYS A 136 -4.43 7.42 -9.74
CA LYS A 136 -4.20 8.86 -9.90
C LYS A 136 -4.91 9.36 -11.17
N LEU A 137 -5.72 10.41 -11.02
CA LEU A 137 -6.53 11.00 -12.08
C LEU A 137 -7.54 10.01 -12.73
N TRP A 138 -7.92 8.94 -12.02
CA TRP A 138 -8.98 8.06 -12.49
C TRP A 138 -10.36 8.66 -12.21
N ASP A 139 -11.28 8.52 -13.16
CA ASP A 139 -12.67 8.93 -13.04
C ASP A 139 -13.57 7.82 -12.46
N ARG A 140 -12.96 6.73 -12.00
CA ARG A 140 -13.64 5.51 -11.55
C ARG A 140 -12.87 4.77 -10.48
N MET A 141 -13.58 3.95 -9.73
CA MET A 141 -13.01 2.94 -8.84
C MET A 141 -13.59 1.57 -9.18
N TYR A 142 -12.89 0.54 -8.79
CA TYR A 142 -13.29 -0.84 -8.98
C TYR A 142 -13.52 -1.51 -7.65
N SER A 143 -14.62 -2.25 -7.52
CA SER A 143 -14.86 -3.16 -6.41
C SER A 143 -14.45 -4.55 -6.84
N ILE A 144 -13.49 -5.14 -6.15
CA ILE A 144 -12.91 -6.44 -6.45
C ILE A 144 -13.17 -7.37 -5.28
N GLN A 145 -13.78 -8.50 -5.55
CA GLN A 145 -13.92 -9.57 -4.56
C GLN A 145 -12.74 -10.54 -4.72
N LEU A 146 -11.94 -10.67 -3.68
CA LEU A 146 -10.92 -11.70 -3.62
C LEU A 146 -11.58 -13.02 -3.22
N LEU A 147 -11.62 -13.94 -4.16
CA LEU A 147 -12.10 -15.28 -3.91
C LEU A 147 -11.07 -16.03 -3.06
N PRO A 148 -11.52 -16.85 -2.08
CA PRO A 148 -10.59 -17.76 -1.41
C PRO A 148 -9.92 -18.66 -2.45
N ASP A 149 -8.64 -18.93 -2.26
CA ASP A 149 -7.94 -19.90 -3.09
C ASP A 149 -8.67 -21.24 -2.97
N LEU A 150 -9.19 -21.75 -4.12
CA LEU A 150 -9.87 -23.04 -4.22
C LEU A 150 -8.89 -24.19 -3.99
#